data_8d1072e4ceb35b0b1c7e0153d71673ef
#
_entry.id   8d1072e4ceb35b0b1c7e0153d71673ef
#
_cell.length_a   1.000
_cell.length_b   1.000
_cell.length_c   1.000
_cell.angle_alpha   90.00
_cell.angle_beta   90.00
_cell.angle_gamma   90.00
#
_symmetry.space_group_name_H-M   'P 1'
#
loop_
_entity.id
_entity.type
_entity.pdbx_description
1 polymer ?
#
loop_
_entity_poly.entity_id
_entity_poly.type
_entity_poly.pdbx_seq_one_letter_code
_entity_poly.pdbx_strand_id
1 'polypeptide(L)'
;MALIDHFLNRLLKHGTLTLVRADGSSRTFGTPAPGFPDVTLRFKDNKVGRDIVLNPRLGLAEAYMDGRATVDNDDIMGLISLARSNSPWEKNGSLDRVGPLRSVIKKTSRRLGQINFRSASKANVAHHYDLSGALYDLFLDKDRQYSCAYWDGVHEDLDKAQEDKKAHIAAKLALKPGMKVLDIGCGWGGMALYLHRKCGVDVTGITLSEEQLAVARQRALDAGVANHVRFELIDYRDMQGQFDRIVSVGMFEHVGIPYFREFFRCCHNLLTPEGVMLLHTIGRMGGPGSTDAYTRKYIFPGGYIPALSEIVQASEPNRLMVTDVESLRLHYGRTCRAWYDRCQANRAAIEALYDARFFRMWSFYL
;
A
#
# COMPACT_ATOMS: atom_id res chain seq x y z
N MET A 1 23.85 14.41 27.62
CA MET A 1 22.66 13.62 27.19
C MET A 1 22.79 13.41 25.69
N ALA A 2 22.73 12.15 25.20
CA ALA A 2 22.84 11.89 23.76
C ALA A 2 21.66 12.50 22.98
N LEU A 3 21.87 12.90 21.74
CA LEU A 3 20.83 13.48 20.86
C LEU A 3 19.58 12.58 20.76
N ILE A 4 19.80 11.27 20.73
CA ILE A 4 18.72 10.28 20.70
C ILE A 4 17.88 10.32 21.99
N ASP A 5 18.47 10.56 23.15
CA ASP A 5 17.74 10.65 24.42
C ASP A 5 16.75 11.82 24.42
N HIS A 6 17.19 12.98 23.90
CA HIS A 6 16.34 14.15 23.79
C HIS A 6 15.17 13.89 22.82
N PHE A 7 15.45 13.24 21.70
CA PHE A 7 14.44 12.86 20.71
C PHE A 7 13.40 11.91 21.32
N LEU A 8 13.83 10.83 22.01
CA LEU A 8 12.95 9.85 22.64
C LEU A 8 12.12 10.44 23.78
N ASN A 9 12.72 11.26 24.66
CA ASN A 9 11.99 11.97 25.73
C ASN A 9 10.88 12.89 25.19
N ARG A 10 11.12 13.49 24.01
CA ARG A 10 10.13 14.35 23.38
C ARG A 10 9.01 13.54 22.71
N LEU A 11 9.36 12.39 22.14
CA LEU A 11 8.42 11.54 21.42
C LEU A 11 7.51 10.75 22.36
N LEU A 12 8.10 10.08 23.38
CA LEU A 12 7.42 9.08 24.20
C LEU A 12 6.89 9.70 25.48
N LYS A 13 5.58 9.60 25.69
CA LYS A 13 4.87 10.04 26.89
C LYS A 13 4.17 8.88 27.61
N HIS A 14 3.57 7.98 26.82
CA HIS A 14 2.78 6.83 27.28
C HIS A 14 3.37 5.53 26.74
N GLY A 15 3.36 4.47 27.54
CA GLY A 15 4.11 3.25 27.28
C GLY A 15 5.60 3.45 27.55
N THR A 16 6.41 2.40 27.49
CA THR A 16 7.84 2.49 27.77
C THR A 16 8.70 1.97 26.64
N LEU A 17 9.80 2.66 26.39
CA LEU A 17 10.90 2.19 25.54
C LEU A 17 12.17 2.09 26.39
N THR A 18 12.70 0.89 26.58
CA THR A 18 14.02 0.67 27.13
C THR A 18 15.05 0.62 26.01
N LEU A 19 15.89 1.65 25.91
CA LEU A 19 17.00 1.69 24.95
C LEU A 19 18.26 1.10 25.59
N VAL A 20 18.76 0.01 25.02
CA VAL A 20 20.06 -0.59 25.36
C VAL A 20 21.06 -0.20 24.28
N ARG A 21 22.15 0.47 24.68
CA ARG A 21 23.20 0.95 23.76
C ARG A 21 24.28 -0.10 23.53
N ALA A 22 25.12 0.14 22.55
CA ALA A 22 26.22 -0.76 22.20
C ALA A 22 27.25 -0.97 23.33
N ASP A 23 27.37 -0.03 24.24
CA ASP A 23 28.23 -0.13 25.43
C ASP A 23 27.57 -0.87 26.61
N GLY A 24 26.36 -1.40 26.43
CA GLY A 24 25.57 -2.10 27.44
C GLY A 24 24.77 -1.17 28.37
N SER A 25 24.98 0.14 28.30
CA SER A 25 24.18 1.08 29.10
C SER A 25 22.72 1.08 28.65
N SER A 26 21.79 1.18 29.60
CA SER A 26 20.36 1.19 29.30
C SER A 26 19.67 2.41 29.91
N ARG A 27 18.58 2.83 29.25
CA ARG A 27 17.72 3.90 29.73
C ARG A 27 16.30 3.69 29.27
N THR A 28 15.33 3.88 30.16
CA THR A 28 13.90 3.82 29.86
C THR A 28 13.32 5.21 29.63
N PHE A 29 12.46 5.33 28.64
CA PHE A 29 11.74 6.53 28.22
C PHE A 29 10.24 6.28 28.23
N GLY A 30 9.47 7.32 28.53
CA GLY A 30 8.01 7.24 28.67
C GLY A 30 7.59 6.76 30.06
N THR A 31 6.30 6.55 30.25
CA THR A 31 5.70 6.02 31.49
C THR A 31 4.73 4.91 31.15
N PRO A 32 4.69 3.80 31.93
CA PRO A 32 3.71 2.74 31.70
C PRO A 32 2.30 3.31 31.63
N ALA A 33 1.52 2.87 30.64
CA ALA A 33 0.15 3.30 30.47
C ALA A 33 -0.70 2.16 29.89
N PRO A 34 -1.95 1.95 30.35
CA PRO A 34 -2.83 0.93 29.82
C PRO A 34 -3.04 1.06 28.31
N GLY A 35 -2.93 -0.03 27.58
CA GLY A 35 -3.09 -0.07 26.12
C GLY A 35 -1.86 0.40 25.30
N PHE A 36 -0.77 0.76 25.96
CA PHE A 36 0.50 1.08 25.31
C PHE A 36 1.52 -0.03 25.54
N PRO A 37 2.29 -0.42 24.51
CA PRO A 37 3.30 -1.47 24.65
C PRO A 37 4.52 -0.98 25.45
N ASP A 38 5.19 -1.96 26.07
CA ASP A 38 6.51 -1.80 26.67
C ASP A 38 7.52 -2.55 25.82
N VAL A 39 8.51 -1.84 25.27
CA VAL A 39 9.42 -2.33 24.24
C VAL A 39 10.87 -2.12 24.64
N THR A 40 11.73 -3.10 24.32
CA THR A 40 13.19 -2.93 24.45
C THR A 40 13.83 -2.89 23.07
N LEU A 41 14.52 -1.78 22.79
CA LEU A 41 15.27 -1.54 21.55
C LEU A 41 16.78 -1.58 21.86
N ARG A 42 17.53 -2.41 21.13
CA ARG A 42 18.96 -2.58 21.31
C ARG A 42 19.74 -2.08 20.10
N PHE A 43 20.73 -1.21 20.35
CA PHE A 43 21.68 -0.77 19.33
C PHE A 43 22.95 -1.59 19.40
N LYS A 44 23.42 -2.08 18.24
CA LYS A 44 24.70 -2.80 18.13
C LYS A 44 25.89 -1.87 17.85
N ASP A 45 25.64 -0.63 17.45
CA ASP A 45 26.68 0.38 17.25
C ASP A 45 26.19 1.79 17.63
N ASN A 46 27.15 2.70 17.83
CA ASN A 46 26.90 4.07 18.28
C ASN A 46 26.35 5.00 17.17
N LYS A 47 26.33 4.56 15.91
CA LYS A 47 25.85 5.39 14.79
C LYS A 47 24.31 5.35 14.67
N VAL A 48 23.68 4.26 15.10
CA VAL A 48 22.21 4.06 15.00
C VAL A 48 21.44 5.24 15.59
N GLY A 49 21.81 5.69 16.80
CA GLY A 49 21.13 6.82 17.43
C GLY A 49 21.19 8.12 16.62
N ARG A 50 22.33 8.40 15.98
CA ARG A 50 22.50 9.55 15.09
C ARG A 50 21.67 9.39 13.81
N ASP A 51 21.69 8.20 13.19
CA ASP A 51 20.99 7.90 11.95
C ASP A 51 19.48 8.08 12.13
N ILE A 52 18.94 7.64 13.28
CA ILE A 52 17.52 7.84 13.64
C ILE A 52 17.19 9.33 13.82
N VAL A 53 18.01 10.10 14.52
CA VAL A 53 17.74 11.53 14.77
C VAL A 53 17.79 12.34 13.48
N LEU A 54 18.73 12.04 12.58
CA LEU A 54 18.86 12.72 11.29
C LEU A 54 17.72 12.40 10.33
N ASN A 55 17.25 11.16 10.32
CA ASN A 55 16.14 10.73 9.48
C ASN A 55 15.31 9.63 10.19
N PRO A 56 14.37 9.99 11.08
CA PRO A 56 13.70 9.03 11.96
C PRO A 56 13.02 7.87 11.23
N ARG A 57 12.43 8.13 10.05
CA ARG A 57 11.71 7.11 9.28
C ARG A 57 12.63 6.15 8.56
N LEU A 58 13.69 6.65 7.94
CA LEU A 58 14.62 5.83 7.17
C LEU A 58 15.73 5.23 8.05
N GLY A 59 16.28 6.01 8.99
CA GLY A 59 17.38 5.58 9.83
C GLY A 59 17.01 4.41 10.76
N LEU A 60 15.80 4.43 11.35
CA LEU A 60 15.31 3.29 12.14
C LEU A 60 15.10 2.06 11.26
N ALA A 61 14.42 2.24 10.12
CA ALA A 61 14.13 1.16 9.20
C ALA A 61 15.42 0.46 8.71
N GLU A 62 16.40 1.24 8.23
CA GLU A 62 17.68 0.68 7.75
C GLU A 62 18.49 0.04 8.87
N ALA A 63 18.53 0.64 10.06
CA ALA A 63 19.20 0.03 11.19
C ALA A 63 18.57 -1.31 11.62
N TYR A 64 17.24 -1.41 11.57
CA TYR A 64 16.52 -2.66 11.82
C TYR A 64 16.77 -3.69 10.70
N MET A 65 16.64 -3.30 9.45
CA MET A 65 16.90 -4.16 8.29
C MET A 65 18.31 -4.77 8.34
N ASP A 66 19.30 -3.95 8.63
CA ASP A 66 20.71 -4.36 8.69
C ASP A 66 21.07 -5.10 10.00
N GLY A 67 20.12 -5.25 10.91
CA GLY A 67 20.30 -5.88 12.21
C GLY A 67 21.20 -5.08 13.18
N ARG A 68 21.43 -3.80 12.91
CA ARG A 68 22.15 -2.84 13.78
C ARG A 68 21.27 -2.36 14.93
N ALA A 69 19.95 -2.34 14.73
CA ALA A 69 18.95 -2.19 15.76
C ALA A 69 18.10 -3.45 15.83
N THR A 70 17.87 -3.98 17.03
CA THR A 70 17.01 -5.15 17.26
C THR A 70 16.00 -4.84 18.36
N VAL A 71 14.82 -5.43 18.23
CA VAL A 71 13.75 -5.32 19.25
C VAL A 71 13.66 -6.66 19.95
N ASP A 72 13.54 -6.65 21.29
CA ASP A 72 13.38 -7.90 22.03
C ASP A 72 12.10 -8.62 21.56
N ASN A 73 12.14 -9.94 21.53
CA ASN A 73 11.10 -10.80 20.98
C ASN A 73 10.75 -10.54 19.49
N ASP A 74 11.61 -9.82 18.77
CA ASP A 74 11.41 -9.39 17.37
C ASP A 74 10.13 -8.53 17.18
N ASP A 75 9.64 -7.88 18.26
CA ASP A 75 8.38 -7.14 18.30
C ASP A 75 8.50 -5.75 17.64
N ILE A 76 8.77 -5.75 16.34
CA ILE A 76 8.82 -4.50 15.55
C ILE A 76 7.45 -3.81 15.51
N MET A 77 6.36 -4.58 15.55
CA MET A 77 5.00 -4.05 15.59
C MET A 77 4.74 -3.24 16.86
N GLY A 78 5.18 -3.75 18.02
CA GLY A 78 5.10 -3.03 19.29
C GLY A 78 5.90 -1.73 19.27
N LEU A 79 7.11 -1.73 18.70
CA LEU A 79 7.93 -0.52 18.56
C LEU A 79 7.25 0.55 17.69
N ILE A 80 6.71 0.16 16.54
CA ILE A 80 6.00 1.08 15.63
C ILE A 80 4.71 1.58 16.30
N SER A 81 3.95 0.70 16.94
CA SER A 81 2.72 1.05 17.66
C SER A 81 3.00 2.03 18.79
N LEU A 82 4.05 1.81 19.59
CA LEU A 82 4.46 2.72 20.64
C LEU A 82 4.78 4.13 20.10
N ALA A 83 5.56 4.19 19.02
CA ALA A 83 5.94 5.47 18.40
C ALA A 83 4.72 6.20 17.79
N ARG A 84 3.83 5.48 17.10
CA ARG A 84 2.65 6.06 16.45
C ARG A 84 1.58 6.50 17.44
N SER A 85 1.32 5.72 18.48
CA SER A 85 0.37 6.09 19.54
C SER A 85 0.78 7.34 20.32
N ASN A 86 2.09 7.58 20.43
CA ASN A 86 2.63 8.82 21.02
C ASN A 86 2.70 10.00 20.04
N SER A 87 2.47 9.78 18.76
CA SER A 87 2.49 10.81 17.72
C SER A 87 1.29 10.67 16.77
N PRO A 88 0.04 10.74 17.30
CA PRO A 88 -1.14 10.59 16.49
C PRO A 88 -1.26 11.72 15.46
N TRP A 89 -1.60 11.37 14.24
CA TRP A 89 -1.71 12.32 13.12
C TRP A 89 -2.80 13.39 13.37
N GLU A 90 -3.86 13.01 14.06
CA GLU A 90 -4.99 13.90 14.41
C GLU A 90 -4.55 15.10 15.27
N LYS A 91 -3.46 14.95 16.01
CA LYS A 91 -2.90 15.99 16.88
C LYS A 91 -1.65 16.65 16.28
N ASN A 92 -1.42 16.54 14.96
CA ASN A 92 -0.18 17.00 14.32
C ASN A 92 1.07 16.51 15.07
N GLY A 93 1.16 15.21 15.30
CA GLY A 93 2.20 14.57 16.08
C GLY A 93 3.60 14.94 15.61
N SER A 94 4.58 14.87 16.52
CA SER A 94 5.95 15.33 16.28
C SER A 94 6.68 14.64 15.12
N LEU A 95 6.31 13.38 14.81
CA LEU A 95 6.89 12.62 13.70
C LEU A 95 6.45 13.16 12.32
N ASP A 96 5.32 13.86 12.25
CA ASP A 96 4.76 14.36 11.00
C ASP A 96 5.10 15.84 10.74
N ARG A 97 5.67 16.54 11.72
CA ARG A 97 6.09 17.94 11.58
C ARG A 97 7.30 18.07 10.67
N VAL A 98 7.12 18.82 9.59
CA VAL A 98 8.18 19.19 8.66
C VAL A 98 8.51 20.66 8.88
N GLY A 99 9.78 20.98 9.14
CA GLY A 99 10.21 22.37 9.30
C GLY A 99 9.93 23.21 8.03
N PRO A 100 9.73 24.54 8.15
CA PRO A 100 9.29 25.41 7.07
C PRO A 100 10.21 25.36 5.83
N LEU A 101 11.51 25.29 6.02
CA LEU A 101 12.48 25.20 4.92
C LEU A 101 12.38 23.86 4.15
N ARG A 102 12.20 22.75 4.88
CA ARG A 102 11.96 21.43 4.26
C ARG A 102 10.60 21.36 3.57
N SER A 103 9.61 22.12 4.03
CA SER A 103 8.29 22.20 3.43
C SER A 103 8.33 22.81 2.01
N VAL A 104 9.11 23.88 1.81
CA VAL A 104 9.27 24.55 0.51
C VAL A 104 10.02 23.64 -0.49
N ILE A 105 11.14 23.04 -0.06
CA ILE A 105 11.92 22.09 -0.88
C ILE A 105 11.05 20.87 -1.26
N LYS A 106 10.24 20.39 -0.31
CA LYS A 106 9.33 19.26 -0.53
C LYS A 106 8.23 19.56 -1.54
N LYS A 107 7.76 20.81 -1.61
CA LYS A 107 6.71 21.26 -2.53
C LYS A 107 7.20 21.34 -3.99
N THR A 108 8.44 21.76 -4.20
CA THR A 108 9.08 21.84 -5.53
C THR A 108 9.56 20.47 -6.04
N SER A 109 10.20 19.66 -5.20
CA SER A 109 10.66 18.32 -5.58
C SER A 109 9.52 17.30 -5.76
N ARG A 110 8.33 17.59 -5.23
CA ARG A 110 7.16 16.71 -5.28
C ARG A 110 6.69 16.43 -6.71
N ARG A 111 6.60 17.45 -7.57
CA ARG A 111 6.15 17.27 -8.96
C ARG A 111 7.21 16.60 -9.81
N LEU A 112 8.49 16.94 -9.63
CA LEU A 112 9.59 16.37 -10.39
C LEU A 112 9.81 14.88 -10.08
N GLY A 113 9.68 14.47 -8.82
CA GLY A 113 9.82 13.08 -8.40
C GLY A 113 8.62 12.17 -8.73
N GLN A 114 7.56 12.73 -9.32
CA GLN A 114 6.31 12.03 -9.67
C GLN A 114 6.08 11.94 -11.18
N ILE A 115 7.09 12.31 -11.98
CA ILE A 115 7.01 12.16 -13.44
C ILE A 115 7.16 10.68 -13.76
N ASN A 116 6.07 10.05 -14.17
CA ASN A 116 6.01 8.63 -14.49
C ASN A 116 5.84 8.47 -16.01
N PHE A 117 6.98 8.58 -16.76
CA PHE A 117 6.98 8.30 -18.19
C PHE A 117 6.56 6.84 -18.45
N ARG A 118 6.01 6.55 -19.63
CA ARG A 118 5.57 5.19 -20.03
C ARG A 118 6.66 4.12 -19.81
N SER A 119 7.93 4.44 -20.13
CA SER A 119 9.06 3.55 -19.88
C SER A 119 9.33 3.33 -18.39
N ALA A 120 9.20 4.39 -17.58
CA ALA A 120 9.36 4.31 -16.12
C ALA A 120 8.19 3.57 -15.46
N SER A 121 6.96 3.71 -15.95
CA SER A 121 5.80 2.95 -15.44
C SER A 121 6.02 1.45 -15.56
N LYS A 122 6.45 0.96 -16.72
CA LYS A 122 6.75 -0.46 -16.94
C LYS A 122 7.90 -0.93 -16.01
N ALA A 123 8.97 -0.16 -15.90
CA ALA A 123 10.11 -0.48 -15.04
C ALA A 123 9.76 -0.44 -13.53
N ASN A 124 8.96 0.52 -13.09
CA ASN A 124 8.51 0.63 -11.69
C ASN A 124 7.57 -0.51 -11.30
N VAL A 125 6.65 -0.87 -12.19
CA VAL A 125 5.77 -2.03 -12.02
C VAL A 125 6.61 -3.31 -11.99
N ALA A 126 7.54 -3.51 -12.93
CA ALA A 126 8.44 -4.65 -12.94
C ALA A 126 9.23 -4.73 -11.62
N HIS A 127 9.88 -3.66 -11.17
CA HIS A 127 10.67 -3.68 -9.93
C HIS A 127 9.88 -4.04 -8.68
N HIS A 128 8.61 -3.64 -8.60
CA HIS A 128 7.74 -4.00 -7.45
C HIS A 128 7.19 -5.42 -7.56
N TYR A 129 6.85 -5.87 -8.78
CA TYR A 129 6.29 -7.21 -9.05
C TYR A 129 7.33 -8.24 -9.47
N ASP A 130 8.62 -7.89 -9.60
CA ASP A 130 9.77 -8.82 -9.68
C ASP A 130 10.01 -9.55 -8.34
N LEU A 131 9.24 -9.21 -7.29
CA LEU A 131 9.09 -10.08 -6.15
C LEU A 131 8.40 -11.36 -6.62
N SER A 132 9.05 -12.49 -6.36
CA SER A 132 8.58 -13.82 -6.77
C SER A 132 7.11 -14.06 -6.41
N GLY A 133 6.32 -14.61 -7.33
CA GLY A 133 4.94 -15.05 -7.04
C GLY A 133 4.85 -15.92 -5.79
N ALA A 134 5.90 -16.71 -5.51
CA ALA A 134 6.01 -17.51 -4.29
C ALA A 134 5.99 -16.69 -2.99
N LEU A 135 6.51 -15.45 -3.00
CA LEU A 135 6.39 -14.57 -1.83
C LEU A 135 4.92 -14.22 -1.55
N TYR A 136 4.18 -13.85 -2.58
CA TYR A 136 2.78 -13.46 -2.45
C TYR A 136 1.90 -14.60 -1.94
N ASP A 137 2.21 -15.85 -2.31
CA ASP A 137 1.51 -17.04 -1.81
C ASP A 137 1.72 -17.27 -0.30
N LEU A 138 2.79 -16.74 0.28
CA LEU A 138 3.09 -16.90 1.70
C LEU A 138 2.28 -15.97 2.61
N PHE A 139 1.74 -14.85 2.08
CA PHE A 139 1.07 -13.89 2.93
C PHE A 139 -0.28 -13.34 2.42
N LEU A 140 -0.54 -13.39 1.11
CA LEU A 140 -1.85 -12.98 0.56
C LEU A 140 -2.91 -14.06 0.82
N ASP A 141 -4.15 -13.71 0.51
CA ASP A 141 -5.25 -14.67 0.39
C ASP A 141 -5.05 -15.58 -0.83
N LYS A 142 -5.83 -16.68 -0.87
CA LYS A 142 -5.77 -17.67 -1.97
C LYS A 142 -6.05 -17.09 -3.36
N ASP A 143 -6.67 -15.90 -3.45
CA ASP A 143 -6.96 -15.20 -4.70
C ASP A 143 -5.91 -14.14 -5.04
N ARG A 144 -4.84 -14.03 -4.24
CA ARG A 144 -3.72 -13.07 -4.38
C ARG A 144 -4.20 -11.61 -4.48
N GLN A 145 -5.13 -11.20 -3.62
CA GLN A 145 -5.62 -9.82 -3.59
C GLN A 145 -4.65 -8.91 -2.81
N TYR A 146 -3.77 -8.19 -3.51
CA TYR A 146 -2.81 -7.27 -2.88
C TYR A 146 -3.37 -5.86 -2.78
N SER A 147 -4.47 -5.73 -2.04
CA SER A 147 -5.16 -4.45 -1.78
C SER A 147 -5.98 -4.55 -0.50
N CYS A 148 -6.47 -3.42 0.01
CA CYS A 148 -7.28 -3.37 1.23
C CYS A 148 -8.49 -4.31 1.12
N ALA A 149 -8.65 -5.21 2.09
CA ALA A 149 -9.82 -6.09 2.22
C ALA A 149 -11.01 -5.33 2.84
N TYR A 150 -12.21 -5.87 2.69
CA TYR A 150 -13.42 -5.37 3.34
C TYR A 150 -13.79 -6.30 4.52
N TRP A 151 -13.71 -5.79 5.74
CA TRP A 151 -13.95 -6.55 6.95
C TRP A 151 -15.37 -6.26 7.47
N ASP A 152 -16.23 -7.26 7.50
CA ASP A 152 -17.63 -7.13 7.94
C ASP A 152 -17.81 -6.96 9.45
N GLY A 153 -16.74 -7.15 10.22
CA GLY A 153 -16.75 -7.07 11.69
C GLY A 153 -17.17 -8.37 12.37
N VAL A 154 -17.56 -9.38 11.61
CA VAL A 154 -17.98 -10.71 12.12
C VAL A 154 -16.88 -11.75 11.87
N HIS A 155 -16.33 -11.75 10.66
CA HIS A 155 -15.29 -12.69 10.25
C HIS A 155 -13.89 -12.09 10.40
N GLU A 156 -12.96 -12.87 10.94
CA GLU A 156 -11.56 -12.49 11.15
C GLU A 156 -10.63 -13.12 10.09
N ASP A 157 -11.19 -13.73 9.03
CA ASP A 157 -10.43 -14.39 7.98
C ASP A 157 -10.15 -13.47 6.80
N LEU A 158 -8.88 -13.38 6.40
CA LEU A 158 -8.43 -12.55 5.27
C LEU A 158 -9.05 -13.00 3.94
N ASP A 159 -9.19 -14.32 3.71
CA ASP A 159 -9.75 -14.84 2.46
C ASP A 159 -11.22 -14.41 2.31
N LYS A 160 -11.98 -14.47 3.42
CA LYS A 160 -13.37 -13.99 3.45
C LYS A 160 -13.44 -12.48 3.25
N ALA A 161 -12.60 -11.72 3.96
CA ALA A 161 -12.58 -10.25 3.83
C ALA A 161 -12.21 -9.79 2.41
N GLN A 162 -11.36 -10.53 1.70
CA GLN A 162 -11.03 -10.25 0.30
C GLN A 162 -12.17 -10.66 -0.65
N GLU A 163 -12.90 -11.73 -0.36
CA GLU A 163 -14.13 -12.06 -1.09
C GLU A 163 -15.20 -10.98 -0.91
N ASP A 164 -15.38 -10.49 0.33
CA ASP A 164 -16.34 -9.43 0.65
C ASP A 164 -15.98 -8.10 -0.01
N LYS A 165 -14.68 -7.77 -0.13
CA LYS A 165 -14.24 -6.63 -0.94
C LYS A 165 -14.72 -6.73 -2.37
N LYS A 166 -14.56 -7.88 -3.01
CA LYS A 166 -15.00 -8.09 -4.41
C LYS A 166 -16.52 -7.96 -4.52
N ALA A 167 -17.27 -8.50 -3.56
CA ALA A 167 -18.73 -8.37 -3.50
C ALA A 167 -19.17 -6.92 -3.32
N HIS A 168 -18.51 -6.18 -2.42
CA HIS A 168 -18.77 -4.77 -2.16
C HIS A 168 -18.52 -3.90 -3.39
N ILE A 169 -17.42 -4.12 -4.10
CA ILE A 169 -17.09 -3.46 -5.37
C ILE A 169 -18.14 -3.77 -6.44
N ALA A 170 -18.53 -5.05 -6.59
CA ALA A 170 -19.55 -5.46 -7.56
C ALA A 170 -20.90 -4.78 -7.29
N ALA A 171 -21.31 -4.65 -6.03
CA ALA A 171 -22.53 -3.95 -5.64
C ALA A 171 -22.48 -2.46 -6.01
N LYS A 172 -21.37 -1.76 -5.72
CA LYS A 172 -21.19 -0.35 -6.08
C LYS A 172 -21.17 -0.11 -7.59
N LEU A 173 -20.70 -1.05 -8.37
CA LEU A 173 -20.71 -0.96 -9.83
C LEU A 173 -22.11 -1.18 -10.44
N ALA A 174 -23.10 -1.61 -9.65
CA ALA A 174 -24.46 -1.88 -10.10
C ALA A 174 -24.49 -2.74 -11.38
N LEU A 175 -23.78 -3.88 -11.35
CA LEU A 175 -23.57 -4.76 -12.49
C LEU A 175 -24.86 -5.47 -12.91
N LYS A 176 -25.02 -5.66 -14.23
CA LYS A 176 -26.10 -6.46 -14.83
C LYS A 176 -25.48 -7.47 -15.81
N PRO A 177 -26.04 -8.67 -15.94
CA PRO A 177 -25.55 -9.64 -16.90
C PRO A 177 -25.39 -9.08 -18.32
N GLY A 178 -24.31 -9.46 -18.99
CA GLY A 178 -23.95 -9.01 -20.33
C GLY A 178 -23.29 -7.64 -20.44
N MET A 179 -23.12 -6.90 -19.33
CA MET A 179 -22.33 -5.66 -19.31
C MET A 179 -20.87 -5.93 -19.61
N LYS A 180 -20.21 -4.98 -20.27
CA LYS A 180 -18.76 -4.97 -20.52
C LYS A 180 -18.05 -4.19 -19.42
N VAL A 181 -17.09 -4.84 -18.77
CA VAL A 181 -16.32 -4.26 -17.66
C VAL A 181 -14.84 -4.18 -18.03
N LEU A 182 -14.20 -3.04 -17.76
CA LEU A 182 -12.75 -2.89 -17.82
C LEU A 182 -12.17 -2.91 -16.41
N ASP A 183 -11.20 -3.81 -16.16
CA ASP A 183 -10.43 -3.88 -14.91
C ASP A 183 -9.02 -3.32 -15.15
N ILE A 184 -8.77 -2.08 -14.71
CA ILE A 184 -7.50 -1.38 -14.92
C ILE A 184 -6.52 -1.71 -13.77
N GLY A 185 -5.47 -2.46 -14.09
CA GLY A 185 -4.54 -3.00 -13.10
C GLY A 185 -5.08 -4.29 -12.50
N CYS A 186 -5.47 -5.23 -13.34
CA CYS A 186 -6.18 -6.45 -12.96
C CYS A 186 -5.38 -7.44 -12.10
N GLY A 187 -4.09 -7.21 -11.89
CA GLY A 187 -3.23 -8.10 -11.13
C GLY A 187 -3.28 -9.54 -11.67
N TRP A 188 -3.43 -10.51 -10.80
CA TRP A 188 -3.54 -11.93 -11.16
C TRP A 188 -4.96 -12.35 -11.59
N GLY A 189 -5.83 -11.39 -11.93
CA GLY A 189 -7.14 -11.61 -12.53
C GLY A 189 -8.30 -11.95 -11.58
N GLY A 190 -8.05 -11.95 -10.28
CA GLY A 190 -9.05 -12.40 -9.29
C GLY A 190 -10.33 -11.57 -9.28
N MET A 191 -10.26 -10.24 -9.42
CA MET A 191 -11.44 -9.37 -9.53
C MET A 191 -12.24 -9.67 -10.79
N ALA A 192 -11.59 -9.71 -11.95
CA ALA A 192 -12.24 -9.97 -13.24
C ALA A 192 -12.99 -11.31 -13.25
N LEU A 193 -12.33 -12.38 -12.78
CA LEU A 193 -12.95 -13.71 -12.66
C LEU A 193 -14.14 -13.72 -11.69
N TYR A 194 -14.03 -13.00 -10.57
CA TYR A 194 -15.11 -12.86 -9.61
C TYR A 194 -16.33 -12.17 -10.22
N LEU A 195 -16.14 -11.04 -10.91
CA LEU A 195 -17.20 -10.24 -11.49
C LEU A 195 -17.97 -11.05 -12.56
N HIS A 196 -17.25 -11.77 -13.43
CA HIS A 196 -17.90 -12.67 -14.39
C HIS A 196 -18.71 -13.76 -13.69
N ARG A 197 -18.09 -14.50 -12.79
CA ARG A 197 -18.73 -15.64 -12.10
C ARG A 197 -19.98 -15.24 -11.32
N LYS A 198 -19.98 -14.08 -10.67
CA LYS A 198 -21.06 -13.65 -9.78
C LYS A 198 -22.12 -12.80 -10.48
N CYS A 199 -21.75 -12.06 -11.51
CA CYS A 199 -22.62 -11.06 -12.13
C CYS A 199 -22.90 -11.33 -13.62
N GLY A 200 -22.27 -12.32 -14.26
CA GLY A 200 -22.50 -12.68 -15.68
C GLY A 200 -22.05 -11.58 -16.64
N VAL A 201 -21.01 -10.82 -16.29
CA VAL A 201 -20.47 -9.73 -17.11
C VAL A 201 -19.27 -10.18 -17.94
N ASP A 202 -19.02 -9.54 -19.09
CA ASP A 202 -17.79 -9.73 -19.86
C ASP A 202 -16.71 -8.79 -19.34
N VAL A 203 -15.51 -9.32 -19.01
CA VAL A 203 -14.45 -8.51 -18.41
C VAL A 203 -13.21 -8.50 -19.28
N THR A 204 -12.67 -7.31 -19.52
CA THR A 204 -11.32 -7.11 -20.04
C THR A 204 -10.43 -6.59 -18.91
N GLY A 205 -9.46 -7.39 -18.47
CA GLY A 205 -8.47 -7.00 -17.50
C GLY A 205 -7.17 -6.54 -18.18
N ILE A 206 -6.61 -5.42 -17.76
CA ILE A 206 -5.33 -4.93 -18.30
C ILE A 206 -4.27 -4.79 -17.20
N THR A 207 -3.04 -5.14 -17.54
CA THR A 207 -1.87 -5.05 -16.64
C THR A 207 -0.62 -4.70 -17.45
N LEU A 208 0.43 -4.21 -16.77
CA LEU A 208 1.77 -4.01 -17.35
C LEU A 208 2.78 -5.10 -16.92
N SER A 209 2.36 -6.05 -16.07
CA SER A 209 3.18 -7.17 -15.61
C SER A 209 2.95 -8.41 -16.46
N GLU A 210 4.01 -8.90 -17.10
CA GLU A 210 3.98 -10.13 -17.91
C GLU A 210 3.70 -11.36 -17.04
N GLU A 211 4.25 -11.40 -15.82
CA GLU A 211 4.04 -12.48 -14.86
C GLU A 211 2.57 -12.53 -14.40
N GLN A 212 2.00 -11.39 -14.00
CA GLN A 212 0.59 -11.32 -13.62
C GLN A 212 -0.34 -11.72 -14.78
N LEU A 213 -0.03 -11.25 -16.00
CA LEU A 213 -0.79 -11.59 -17.20
C LEU A 213 -0.81 -13.10 -17.46
N ALA A 214 0.35 -13.76 -17.38
CA ALA A 214 0.46 -15.19 -17.61
C ALA A 214 -0.42 -15.97 -16.63
N VAL A 215 -0.35 -15.64 -15.34
CA VAL A 215 -1.18 -16.26 -14.30
C VAL A 215 -2.67 -15.97 -14.51
N ALA A 216 -3.03 -14.72 -14.82
CA ALA A 216 -4.43 -14.33 -15.03
C ALA A 216 -5.07 -15.07 -16.22
N ARG A 217 -4.33 -15.19 -17.32
CA ARG A 217 -4.77 -15.96 -18.50
C ARG A 217 -4.96 -17.44 -18.19
N GLN A 218 -3.99 -18.04 -17.49
CA GLN A 218 -4.10 -19.44 -17.10
C GLN A 218 -5.33 -19.69 -16.22
N ARG A 219 -5.56 -18.82 -15.23
CA ARG A 219 -6.75 -18.89 -14.37
C ARG A 219 -8.08 -18.78 -15.15
N ALA A 220 -8.14 -17.95 -16.19
CA ALA A 220 -9.34 -17.86 -17.04
C ALA A 220 -9.55 -19.12 -17.88
N LEU A 221 -8.48 -19.75 -18.37
CA LEU A 221 -8.53 -21.04 -19.08
C LEU A 221 -8.98 -22.15 -18.13
N ASP A 222 -8.39 -22.27 -16.95
CA ASP A 222 -8.71 -23.29 -15.95
C ASP A 222 -10.17 -23.18 -15.47
N ALA A 223 -10.69 -21.95 -15.41
CA ALA A 223 -12.10 -21.68 -15.08
C ALA A 223 -13.07 -21.90 -16.27
N GLY A 224 -12.57 -22.13 -17.48
CA GLY A 224 -13.39 -22.31 -18.69
C GLY A 224 -14.09 -21.03 -19.17
N VAL A 225 -13.60 -19.83 -18.78
CA VAL A 225 -14.27 -18.55 -19.03
C VAL A 225 -13.46 -17.60 -19.93
N ALA A 226 -12.42 -18.09 -20.60
CA ALA A 226 -11.51 -17.26 -21.42
C ALA A 226 -12.22 -16.52 -22.59
N ASN A 227 -13.43 -16.95 -22.99
CA ASN A 227 -14.23 -16.23 -23.97
C ASN A 227 -14.91 -14.97 -23.40
N HIS A 228 -15.11 -14.91 -22.10
CA HIS A 228 -15.81 -13.83 -21.38
C HIS A 228 -14.86 -12.98 -20.52
N VAL A 229 -13.74 -13.57 -20.08
CA VAL A 229 -12.74 -12.86 -19.26
C VAL A 229 -11.40 -12.90 -19.98
N ARG A 230 -11.01 -11.75 -20.52
CA ARG A 230 -9.78 -11.60 -21.31
C ARG A 230 -8.79 -10.76 -20.56
N PHE A 231 -7.49 -11.06 -20.74
CA PHE A 231 -6.40 -10.31 -20.12
C PHE A 231 -5.40 -9.87 -21.18
N GLU A 232 -4.99 -8.59 -21.10
CA GLU A 232 -4.12 -7.95 -22.08
C GLU A 232 -2.96 -7.22 -21.41
N LEU A 233 -1.78 -7.26 -22.07
CA LEU A 233 -0.61 -6.48 -21.68
C LEU A 233 -0.66 -5.12 -22.36
N ILE A 234 -1.42 -4.19 -21.79
CA ILE A 234 -1.64 -2.89 -22.40
C ILE A 234 -1.70 -1.80 -21.32
N ASP A 235 -1.18 -0.62 -21.66
CA ASP A 235 -1.34 0.58 -20.83
C ASP A 235 -2.76 1.14 -21.02
N TYR A 236 -3.42 1.57 -19.93
CA TYR A 236 -4.77 2.14 -19.99
C TYR A 236 -4.89 3.33 -20.96
N ARG A 237 -3.77 4.02 -21.24
CA ARG A 237 -3.70 5.14 -22.20
C ARG A 237 -3.85 4.70 -23.66
N ASP A 238 -3.55 3.45 -23.94
CA ASP A 238 -3.63 2.86 -25.27
C ASP A 238 -4.88 1.97 -25.46
N MET A 239 -5.67 1.79 -24.38
CA MET A 239 -6.90 1.01 -24.43
C MET A 239 -7.93 1.65 -25.35
N GLN A 240 -8.67 0.81 -26.09
CA GLN A 240 -9.73 1.21 -27.02
C GLN A 240 -11.04 0.50 -26.68
N GLY A 241 -12.14 1.04 -27.17
CA GLY A 241 -13.48 0.45 -27.00
C GLY A 241 -14.36 1.24 -26.04
N GLN A 242 -15.53 0.67 -25.74
CA GLN A 242 -16.53 1.24 -24.82
C GLN A 242 -16.92 0.19 -23.79
N PHE A 243 -16.99 0.61 -22.54
CA PHE A 243 -17.30 -0.23 -21.38
C PHE A 243 -18.45 0.38 -20.59
N ASP A 244 -19.36 -0.47 -20.11
CA ASP A 244 -20.45 -0.05 -19.23
C ASP A 244 -19.93 0.27 -17.83
N ARG A 245 -18.85 -0.39 -17.42
CA ARG A 245 -18.23 -0.21 -16.09
C ARG A 245 -16.72 -0.24 -16.18
N ILE A 246 -16.08 0.56 -15.34
CA ILE A 246 -14.63 0.53 -15.12
C ILE A 246 -14.38 0.28 -13.64
N VAL A 247 -13.47 -0.64 -13.33
CA VAL A 247 -12.94 -0.84 -11.99
C VAL A 247 -11.42 -0.68 -12.01
N SER A 248 -10.88 -0.05 -10.97
CA SER A 248 -9.42 0.02 -10.76
C SER A 248 -9.13 -0.06 -9.27
N VAL A 249 -8.32 -1.06 -8.87
CA VAL A 249 -8.04 -1.37 -7.47
C VAL A 249 -6.53 -1.38 -7.24
N GLY A 250 -6.00 -0.45 -6.41
CA GLY A 250 -4.59 -0.41 -6.02
C GLY A 250 -3.61 -0.06 -7.15
N MET A 251 -4.08 0.53 -8.25
CA MET A 251 -3.27 0.91 -9.40
C MET A 251 -3.00 2.43 -9.43
N PHE A 252 -3.94 3.23 -8.94
CA PHE A 252 -3.89 4.69 -9.07
C PHE A 252 -2.68 5.32 -8.35
N GLU A 253 -2.14 4.64 -7.36
CA GLU A 253 -0.92 5.00 -6.64
C GLU A 253 0.31 5.04 -7.57
N HIS A 254 0.26 4.35 -8.69
CA HIS A 254 1.33 4.27 -9.71
C HIS A 254 1.14 5.23 -10.88
N VAL A 255 0.01 5.94 -10.96
CA VAL A 255 -0.28 6.89 -12.06
C VAL A 255 0.64 8.11 -12.01
N GLY A 256 0.86 8.67 -10.81
CA GLY A 256 1.62 9.91 -10.60
C GLY A 256 0.78 11.17 -10.80
N ILE A 257 1.00 12.17 -9.93
CA ILE A 257 0.20 13.41 -9.86
C ILE A 257 0.04 14.13 -11.22
N PRO A 258 1.08 14.28 -12.06
CA PRO A 258 0.95 14.98 -13.33
C PRO A 258 -0.03 14.32 -14.30
N TYR A 259 -0.29 13.02 -14.13
CA TYR A 259 -1.11 12.20 -15.03
C TYR A 259 -2.50 11.88 -14.50
N PHE A 260 -2.89 12.36 -13.32
CA PHE A 260 -4.23 12.11 -12.76
C PHE A 260 -5.35 12.57 -13.68
N ARG A 261 -5.22 13.77 -14.28
CA ARG A 261 -6.21 14.28 -15.25
C ARG A 261 -6.27 13.43 -16.52
N GLU A 262 -5.12 12.96 -17.01
CA GLU A 262 -5.05 12.07 -18.17
C GLU A 262 -5.73 10.74 -17.87
N PHE A 263 -5.49 10.16 -16.69
CA PHE A 263 -6.15 8.94 -16.26
C PHE A 263 -7.68 9.06 -16.31
N PHE A 264 -8.25 10.10 -15.70
CA PHE A 264 -9.69 10.31 -15.71
C PHE A 264 -10.23 10.64 -17.10
N ARG A 265 -9.46 11.33 -17.94
CA ARG A 265 -9.82 11.56 -19.34
C ARG A 265 -9.90 10.25 -20.13
N CYS A 266 -8.93 9.34 -19.95
CA CYS A 266 -8.95 8.03 -20.56
C CYS A 266 -10.18 7.22 -20.07
N CYS A 267 -10.42 7.19 -18.77
CA CYS A 267 -11.59 6.50 -18.21
C CYS A 267 -12.91 7.07 -18.75
N HIS A 268 -13.05 8.40 -18.83
CA HIS A 268 -14.24 9.04 -19.41
C HIS A 268 -14.46 8.60 -20.87
N ASN A 269 -13.41 8.59 -21.68
CA ASN A 269 -13.50 8.23 -23.09
C ASN A 269 -13.83 6.74 -23.30
N LEU A 270 -13.46 5.87 -22.35
CA LEU A 270 -13.73 4.44 -22.39
C LEU A 270 -15.10 4.06 -21.81
N LEU A 271 -15.75 4.95 -21.05
CA LEU A 271 -17.09 4.71 -20.51
C LEU A 271 -18.17 5.02 -21.53
N THR A 272 -19.20 4.19 -21.55
CA THR A 272 -20.49 4.53 -22.21
C THR A 272 -21.11 5.74 -21.51
N PRO A 273 -22.09 6.45 -22.14
CA PRO A 273 -22.75 7.63 -21.54
C PRO A 273 -23.35 7.40 -20.15
N GLU A 274 -23.84 6.19 -19.88
CA GLU A 274 -24.39 5.76 -18.58
C GLU A 274 -23.38 4.93 -17.76
N GLY A 275 -22.12 5.01 -18.14
CA GLY A 275 -21.06 4.23 -17.53
C GLY A 275 -20.75 4.68 -16.10
N VAL A 276 -20.36 3.72 -15.25
CA VAL A 276 -19.93 3.97 -13.86
C VAL A 276 -18.52 3.47 -13.69
N MET A 277 -17.69 4.27 -13.01
CA MET A 277 -16.34 3.89 -12.62
C MET A 277 -16.23 3.76 -11.10
N LEU A 278 -15.57 2.71 -10.64
CA LEU A 278 -15.13 2.57 -9.26
C LEU A 278 -13.60 2.66 -9.20
N LEU A 279 -13.10 3.61 -8.42
CA LEU A 279 -11.68 3.75 -8.09
C LEU A 279 -11.45 3.40 -6.63
N HIS A 280 -10.70 2.31 -6.38
CA HIS A 280 -10.24 1.94 -5.05
C HIS A 280 -8.73 2.19 -4.95
N THR A 281 -8.32 3.11 -4.10
CA THR A 281 -6.91 3.49 -3.93
C THR A 281 -6.58 3.76 -2.48
N ILE A 282 -5.32 3.60 -2.09
CA ILE A 282 -4.86 4.09 -0.80
C ILE A 282 -4.96 5.61 -0.82
N GLY A 283 -5.69 6.18 0.14
CA GLY A 283 -5.84 7.62 0.30
C GLY A 283 -5.14 8.15 1.54
N ARG A 284 -4.67 9.41 1.49
CA ARG A 284 -4.21 10.08 2.70
C ARG A 284 -5.29 10.94 3.32
N MET A 285 -5.39 10.88 4.65
CA MET A 285 -6.40 11.63 5.41
C MET A 285 -6.09 13.13 5.54
N GLY A 286 -4.86 13.54 5.26
CA GLY A 286 -4.48 14.95 5.19
C GLY A 286 -4.48 15.47 3.77
N GLY A 287 -4.12 16.74 3.59
CA GLY A 287 -3.92 17.32 2.26
C GLY A 287 -2.77 16.70 1.47
N PRO A 288 -2.53 17.18 0.25
CA PRO A 288 -1.46 16.70 -0.61
C PRO A 288 -0.11 16.60 0.09
N GLY A 289 0.60 15.47 -0.08
CA GLY A 289 1.85 15.17 0.60
C GLY A 289 2.94 14.59 -0.31
N SER A 290 3.87 13.86 0.25
CA SER A 290 4.91 13.13 -0.48
C SER A 290 5.05 11.73 0.09
N THR A 291 5.45 10.77 -0.73
CA THR A 291 5.82 9.43 -0.28
C THR A 291 7.06 9.52 0.63
N ASP A 292 7.04 8.80 1.73
CA ASP A 292 8.19 8.79 2.63
C ASP A 292 9.41 8.11 1.99
N ALA A 293 10.60 8.38 2.57
CA ALA A 293 11.85 7.94 1.99
C ALA A 293 12.01 6.41 1.99
N TYR A 294 11.46 5.74 3.01
CA TYR A 294 11.54 4.29 3.13
C TYR A 294 10.68 3.61 2.05
N THR A 295 9.40 3.95 1.97
CA THR A 295 8.47 3.41 0.97
C THR A 295 8.98 3.65 -0.45
N ARG A 296 9.48 4.85 -0.73
CA ARG A 296 10.02 5.20 -2.05
C ARG A 296 11.28 4.41 -2.41
N LYS A 297 12.14 4.11 -1.42
CA LYS A 297 13.43 3.43 -1.66
C LYS A 297 13.29 1.93 -1.79
N TYR A 298 12.44 1.31 -0.98
CA TYR A 298 12.42 -0.13 -0.78
C TYR A 298 11.14 -0.83 -1.23
N ILE A 299 10.01 -0.13 -1.28
CA ILE A 299 8.70 -0.77 -1.49
C ILE A 299 8.07 -0.34 -2.82
N PHE A 300 7.78 0.95 -3.00
CA PHE A 300 7.09 1.48 -4.18
C PHE A 300 7.87 2.67 -4.79
N PRO A 301 8.94 2.41 -5.57
CA PRO A 301 9.59 3.46 -6.34
C PRO A 301 8.60 4.16 -7.26
N GLY A 302 8.53 5.49 -7.19
CA GLY A 302 7.57 6.28 -7.98
C GLY A 302 6.14 6.29 -7.45
N GLY A 303 5.79 5.45 -6.48
CA GLY A 303 4.45 5.39 -5.89
C GLY A 303 4.05 6.68 -5.15
N TYR A 304 2.77 7.02 -5.21
CA TYR A 304 2.21 8.17 -4.52
C TYR A 304 0.83 7.86 -3.93
N ILE A 305 0.64 8.17 -2.66
CA ILE A 305 -0.66 8.07 -2.00
C ILE A 305 -1.40 9.40 -2.17
N PRO A 306 -2.47 9.48 -2.98
CA PRO A 306 -3.19 10.71 -3.25
C PRO A 306 -4.01 11.20 -2.06
N ALA A 307 -4.23 12.51 -1.99
CA ALA A 307 -5.30 13.07 -1.17
C ALA A 307 -6.62 13.03 -1.96
N LEU A 308 -7.76 12.91 -1.27
CA LEU A 308 -9.08 12.95 -1.90
C LEU A 308 -9.28 14.21 -2.75
N SER A 309 -8.81 15.35 -2.26
CA SER A 309 -8.86 16.62 -3.01
C SER A 309 -8.11 16.58 -4.35
N GLU A 310 -7.04 15.81 -4.47
CA GLU A 310 -6.30 15.67 -5.74
C GLU A 310 -7.06 14.78 -6.73
N ILE A 311 -7.74 13.75 -6.22
CA ILE A 311 -8.57 12.85 -7.03
C ILE A 311 -9.76 13.63 -7.60
N VAL A 312 -10.54 14.32 -6.75
CA VAL A 312 -11.70 15.10 -7.15
C VAL A 312 -11.30 16.21 -8.13
N GLN A 313 -10.24 16.99 -7.81
CA GLN A 313 -9.74 18.04 -8.70
C GLN A 313 -9.31 17.52 -10.08
N ALA A 314 -8.94 16.25 -10.18
CA ALA A 314 -8.55 15.65 -11.46
C ALA A 314 -9.73 15.03 -12.22
N SER A 315 -10.78 14.56 -11.52
CA SER A 315 -11.97 13.93 -12.14
C SER A 315 -12.97 14.95 -12.69
N GLU A 316 -13.25 16.02 -11.96
CA GLU A 316 -14.27 17.03 -12.33
C GLU A 316 -14.10 17.63 -13.73
N PRO A 317 -12.90 18.08 -14.16
CA PRO A 317 -12.70 18.63 -15.50
C PRO A 317 -12.97 17.61 -16.63
N ASN A 318 -12.97 16.33 -16.29
CA ASN A 318 -13.27 15.24 -17.22
C ASN A 318 -14.74 14.78 -17.15
N ARG A 319 -15.61 15.56 -16.53
CA ARG A 319 -17.05 15.29 -16.42
C ARG A 319 -17.38 13.95 -15.75
N LEU A 320 -16.50 13.45 -14.89
CA LEU A 320 -16.77 12.30 -14.04
C LEU A 320 -17.24 12.85 -12.69
N MET A 321 -18.55 12.76 -12.46
CA MET A 321 -19.17 13.19 -11.21
C MET A 321 -18.85 12.18 -10.11
N VAL A 322 -18.29 12.65 -8.99
CA VAL A 322 -18.09 11.81 -7.79
C VAL A 322 -19.44 11.66 -7.09
N THR A 323 -19.98 10.46 -7.08
CA THR A 323 -21.31 10.15 -6.52
C THR A 323 -21.26 9.49 -5.15
N ASP A 324 -20.13 8.86 -4.82
CA ASP A 324 -19.93 8.18 -3.54
C ASP A 324 -18.46 8.21 -3.16
N VAL A 325 -18.17 8.40 -1.87
CA VAL A 325 -16.81 8.31 -1.29
C VAL A 325 -16.89 7.54 0.01
N GLU A 326 -16.26 6.39 0.05
CA GLU A 326 -16.17 5.55 1.24
C GLU A 326 -14.71 5.44 1.71
N SER A 327 -14.50 5.60 3.01
CA SER A 327 -13.18 5.47 3.62
C SER A 327 -13.08 4.16 4.40
N LEU A 328 -12.25 3.24 3.92
CA LEU A 328 -11.98 1.93 4.51
C LEU A 328 -10.79 1.96 5.51
N ARG A 329 -10.61 3.07 6.22
CA ARG A 329 -9.43 3.35 7.07
C ARG A 329 -8.99 2.17 7.94
N LEU A 330 -9.89 1.66 8.80
CA LEU A 330 -9.57 0.58 9.74
C LEU A 330 -9.45 -0.78 9.07
N HIS A 331 -10.13 -0.98 7.95
CA HIS A 331 -10.02 -2.20 7.15
C HIS A 331 -8.58 -2.42 6.65
N TYR A 332 -7.89 -1.34 6.27
CA TYR A 332 -6.51 -1.47 5.79
C TYR A 332 -5.54 -1.85 6.92
N GLY A 333 -5.73 -1.31 8.12
CA GLY A 333 -4.97 -1.73 9.29
C GLY A 333 -5.13 -3.22 9.60
N ARG A 334 -6.36 -3.74 9.56
CA ARG A 334 -6.65 -5.19 9.73
C ARG A 334 -6.03 -6.01 8.60
N THR A 335 -6.09 -5.53 7.38
CA THR A 335 -5.50 -6.21 6.21
C THR A 335 -3.97 -6.31 6.34
N CYS A 336 -3.29 -5.20 6.66
CA CYS A 336 -1.84 -5.20 6.89
C CYS A 336 -1.45 -6.09 8.06
N ARG A 337 -2.26 -6.11 9.13
CA ARG A 337 -2.04 -7.00 10.27
C ARG A 337 -2.13 -8.47 9.86
N ALA A 338 -3.13 -8.86 9.09
CA ALA A 338 -3.26 -10.23 8.59
C ALA A 338 -2.08 -10.63 7.69
N TRP A 339 -1.62 -9.73 6.82
CA TRP A 339 -0.43 -9.95 6.00
C TRP A 339 0.83 -10.10 6.87
N TYR A 340 1.01 -9.24 7.86
CA TYR A 340 2.12 -9.31 8.81
C TYR A 340 2.14 -10.66 9.54
N ASP A 341 1.02 -11.06 10.13
CA ASP A 341 0.91 -12.30 10.89
C ASP A 341 1.21 -13.52 10.01
N ARG A 342 0.74 -13.55 8.76
CA ARG A 342 1.08 -14.59 7.77
C ARG A 342 2.56 -14.57 7.39
N CYS A 343 3.17 -13.38 7.24
CA CYS A 343 4.63 -13.27 7.01
C CYS A 343 5.42 -13.81 8.20
N GLN A 344 5.03 -13.49 9.43
CA GLN A 344 5.69 -14.02 10.64
C GLN A 344 5.60 -15.54 10.71
N ALA A 345 4.44 -16.11 10.42
CA ALA A 345 4.22 -17.55 10.38
C ALA A 345 5.08 -18.27 9.31
N ASN A 346 5.35 -17.58 8.19
CA ASN A 346 6.12 -18.12 7.06
C ASN A 346 7.56 -17.56 6.99
N ARG A 347 8.10 -17.04 8.09
CA ARG A 347 9.41 -16.40 8.16
C ARG A 347 10.53 -17.23 7.50
N ALA A 348 10.66 -18.49 7.88
CA ALA A 348 11.72 -19.37 7.37
C ALA A 348 11.65 -19.53 5.83
N ALA A 349 10.44 -19.62 5.26
CA ALA A 349 10.25 -19.71 3.82
C ALA A 349 10.61 -18.39 3.12
N ILE A 350 10.26 -17.24 3.70
CA ILE A 350 10.60 -15.91 3.16
C ILE A 350 12.13 -15.70 3.22
N GLU A 351 12.78 -16.04 4.33
CA GLU A 351 14.23 -15.93 4.47
C GLU A 351 14.97 -16.88 3.51
N ALA A 352 14.40 -18.04 3.18
CA ALA A 352 14.96 -18.96 2.19
C ALA A 352 14.79 -18.47 0.74
N LEU A 353 13.70 -17.73 0.43
CA LEU A 353 13.49 -17.13 -0.90
C LEU A 353 14.41 -15.92 -1.14
N TYR A 354 14.76 -15.19 -0.08
CA TYR A 354 15.55 -13.97 -0.15
C TYR A 354 16.68 -14.00 0.89
N ASP A 355 16.48 -13.33 2.03
CA ASP A 355 17.37 -13.36 3.20
C ASP A 355 16.67 -12.73 4.43
N ALA A 356 17.35 -12.78 5.57
CA ALA A 356 16.86 -12.20 6.82
C ALA A 356 16.74 -10.65 6.76
N ARG A 357 17.52 -9.97 5.91
CA ARG A 357 17.42 -8.54 5.71
C ARG A 357 16.13 -8.17 4.98
N PHE A 358 15.79 -8.93 3.95
CA PHE A 358 14.52 -8.78 3.22
C PHE A 358 13.32 -9.02 4.14
N PHE A 359 13.36 -10.11 4.94
CA PHE A 359 12.29 -10.39 5.90
C PHE A 359 12.05 -9.22 6.87
N ARG A 360 13.12 -8.63 7.43
CA ARG A 360 13.01 -7.44 8.30
C ARG A 360 12.49 -6.22 7.55
N MET A 361 12.92 -6.02 6.31
CA MET A 361 12.38 -4.96 5.44
C MET A 361 10.87 -5.12 5.27
N TRP A 362 10.42 -6.31 4.88
CA TRP A 362 9.02 -6.57 4.62
C TRP A 362 8.15 -6.46 5.87
N SER A 363 8.61 -7.00 6.99
CA SER A 363 7.94 -6.88 8.30
C SER A 363 7.83 -5.43 8.78
N PHE A 364 8.84 -4.60 8.54
CA PHE A 364 8.79 -3.17 8.87
C PHE A 364 7.81 -2.40 8.01
N TYR A 365 7.63 -2.82 6.77
CA TYR A 365 6.67 -2.23 5.83
C TYR A 365 5.22 -2.52 6.25
N LEU A 366 4.91 -3.79 6.51
CA LEU A 366 3.56 -4.25 6.89
C LEU A 366 3.12 -3.73 8.26
#